data_71793858c2cd1cda0701bd825e1db81f
#
_entry.id   71793858c2cd1cda0701bd825e1db81f
#
_cell.length_a   1.000
_cell.length_b   1.000
_cell.length_c   1.000
_cell.angle_alpha   90.00
_cell.angle_beta   90.00
_cell.angle_gamma   90.00
#
_symmetry.space_group_name_H-M   'P 1'
#
loop_
_entity.id
_entity.type
_entity.pdbx_description
1 polymer ?
#
loop_
_entity_poly.entity_id
_entity_poly.type
_entity_poly.pdbx_seq_one_letter_code
_entity_poly.pdbx_strand_id
1 'polypeptide(L)'
;MVAPLIDPVKLATLGDRGANPRIQKAVAILWAAKQAGTDPATVAGDAVTRIGWGNTAKGKLTAEALVRNLTIAERLGAVTPPDIEAMKRGRCPTVRTGPYTGDIVSVDHIIPRAVVPELDNVIANLEFMPLKVNQSKNDKIGDRQVSLAKAFRDAGLLGEAAFRRVNVALPK
;
A
#
# COMPACT_ATOMS: atom_id res chain seq x y z
N MET A 1 13.33 2.04 -15.54
CA MET A 1 14.25 2.76 -14.60
C MET A 1 13.68 2.63 -13.18
N VAL A 2 14.25 1.74 -12.37
CA VAL A 2 13.77 1.36 -11.02
C VAL A 2 14.45 2.23 -9.93
N ALA A 3 15.31 3.17 -10.36
CA ALA A 3 16.17 4.00 -9.51
C ALA A 3 15.47 4.69 -8.32
N PRO A 4 14.23 5.22 -8.40
CA PRO A 4 13.62 5.88 -7.24
C PRO A 4 13.26 4.97 -6.07
N LEU A 5 12.98 3.67 -6.29
CA LEU A 5 12.78 2.70 -5.20
C LEU A 5 14.09 2.12 -4.68
N ILE A 6 15.16 2.23 -5.46
CA ILE A 6 16.46 1.62 -5.16
C ILE A 6 17.49 2.67 -4.69
N ASP A 7 17.24 3.95 -4.93
CA ASP A 7 18.10 5.04 -4.49
C ASP A 7 17.79 5.36 -3.02
N PRO A 8 18.76 5.16 -2.07
CA PRO A 8 18.53 5.40 -0.65
C PRO A 8 18.11 6.83 -0.33
N VAL A 9 18.61 7.83 -1.08
CA VAL A 9 18.27 9.24 -0.91
C VAL A 9 16.82 9.48 -1.33
N LYS A 10 16.38 8.87 -2.45
CA LYS A 10 15.00 8.97 -2.91
C LYS A 10 14.02 8.17 -2.06
N LEU A 11 14.44 7.05 -1.47
CA LEU A 11 13.66 6.32 -0.47
C LEU A 11 13.48 7.15 0.81
N ALA A 12 14.51 7.83 1.28
CA ALA A 12 14.43 8.75 2.42
C ALA A 12 13.45 9.90 2.15
N THR A 13 13.51 10.52 0.97
CA THR A 13 12.56 11.59 0.58
C THR A 13 11.13 11.09 0.41
N LEU A 14 10.93 9.80 0.08
CA LEU A 14 9.61 9.19 0.09
C LEU A 14 9.09 9.00 1.53
N GLY A 15 9.97 8.87 2.51
CA GLY A 15 9.62 8.76 3.93
C GLY A 15 8.95 10.00 4.50
N ASP A 16 9.37 11.18 4.08
CA ASP A 16 8.87 12.47 4.56
C ASP A 16 7.52 12.89 3.95
N ARG A 17 7.01 12.13 2.97
CA ARG A 17 5.74 12.41 2.31
C ARG A 17 4.64 11.51 2.83
N GLY A 18 3.40 11.98 2.80
CA GLY A 18 2.24 11.17 3.16
C GLY A 18 2.21 9.82 2.44
N ALA A 19 1.63 8.81 3.07
CA ALA A 19 1.62 7.43 2.57
C ALA A 19 1.00 7.28 1.17
N ASN A 20 -0.06 8.05 0.86
CA ASN A 20 -0.75 8.00 -0.42
C ASN A 20 0.16 8.32 -1.63
N PRO A 21 0.91 9.45 -1.65
CA PRO A 21 1.84 9.71 -2.74
C PRO A 21 2.95 8.66 -2.87
N ARG A 22 3.40 8.07 -1.77
CA ARG A 22 4.45 7.04 -1.78
C ARG A 22 3.99 5.77 -2.46
N ILE A 23 2.80 5.25 -2.10
CA ILE A 23 2.28 4.01 -2.69
C ILE A 23 1.94 4.19 -4.17
N GLN A 24 1.40 5.36 -4.58
CA GLN A 24 1.15 5.68 -5.98
C GLN A 24 2.44 5.59 -6.81
N LYS A 25 3.49 6.26 -6.35
CA LYS A 25 4.81 6.25 -7.03
C LYS A 25 5.42 4.85 -7.06
N ALA A 26 5.32 4.10 -5.98
CA ALA A 26 5.83 2.74 -5.90
C ALA A 26 5.14 1.83 -6.93
N VAL A 27 3.80 1.89 -7.03
CA VAL A 27 3.04 1.10 -8.01
C VAL A 27 3.44 1.46 -9.44
N ALA A 28 3.60 2.75 -9.77
CA ALA A 28 4.06 3.16 -11.09
C ALA A 28 5.46 2.60 -11.44
N ILE A 29 6.35 2.51 -10.46
CA ILE A 29 7.70 1.95 -10.65
C ILE A 29 7.65 0.43 -10.83
N LEU A 30 6.87 -0.26 -10.01
CA LEU A 30 6.70 -1.71 -10.14
C LEU A 30 6.07 -2.08 -11.48
N TRP A 31 5.09 -1.30 -11.94
CA TRP A 31 4.51 -1.48 -13.27
C TRP A 31 5.55 -1.28 -14.38
N ALA A 32 6.37 -0.22 -14.32
CA ALA A 32 7.42 0.02 -15.30
C ALA A 32 8.47 -1.11 -15.30
N ALA A 33 8.82 -1.66 -14.14
CA ALA A 33 9.71 -2.80 -14.03
C ALA A 33 9.10 -4.05 -14.69
N LYS A 34 7.82 -4.32 -14.46
CA LYS A 34 7.09 -5.41 -15.09
C LYS A 34 7.08 -5.29 -16.62
N GLN A 35 6.84 -4.09 -17.16
CA GLN A 35 6.90 -3.84 -18.60
C GLN A 35 8.31 -4.04 -19.18
N ALA A 36 9.34 -3.84 -18.37
CA ALA A 36 10.73 -4.11 -18.75
C ALA A 36 11.18 -5.58 -18.53
N GLY A 37 10.26 -6.48 -18.20
CA GLY A 37 10.53 -7.90 -17.98
C GLY A 37 11.12 -8.23 -16.61
N THR A 38 11.10 -7.29 -15.65
CA THR A 38 11.57 -7.52 -14.28
C THR A 38 10.39 -7.88 -13.37
N ASP A 39 10.52 -8.94 -12.57
CA ASP A 39 9.48 -9.34 -11.63
C ASP A 39 9.26 -8.25 -10.55
N PRO A 40 8.04 -7.74 -10.39
CA PRO A 40 7.71 -6.74 -9.38
C PRO A 40 8.03 -7.17 -7.94
N ALA A 41 7.91 -8.47 -7.63
CA ALA A 41 8.22 -8.97 -6.29
C ALA A 41 9.72 -8.86 -5.98
N THR A 42 10.58 -9.14 -6.96
CA THR A 42 12.03 -8.93 -6.86
C THR A 42 12.35 -7.45 -6.59
N VAL A 43 11.73 -6.54 -7.35
CA VAL A 43 11.94 -5.09 -7.18
C VAL A 43 11.47 -4.59 -5.81
N ALA A 44 10.32 -5.07 -5.33
CA ALA A 44 9.81 -4.73 -4.00
C ALA A 44 10.73 -5.29 -2.89
N GLY A 45 11.23 -6.53 -3.05
CA GLY A 45 12.19 -7.15 -2.15
C GLY A 45 13.51 -6.38 -2.07
N ASP A 46 14.05 -5.96 -3.21
CA ASP A 46 15.26 -5.14 -3.29
C ASP A 46 15.06 -3.78 -2.59
N ALA A 47 13.89 -3.16 -2.77
CA ALA A 47 13.56 -1.89 -2.15
C ALA A 47 13.57 -1.99 -0.61
N VAL A 48 12.93 -3.00 -0.03
CA VAL A 48 12.90 -3.19 1.44
C VAL A 48 14.26 -3.62 1.99
N THR A 49 15.06 -4.35 1.21
CA THR A 49 16.44 -4.73 1.58
C THR A 49 17.33 -3.49 1.70
N ARG A 50 17.20 -2.53 0.79
CA ARG A 50 18.00 -1.29 0.80
C ARG A 50 17.72 -0.37 1.98
N ILE A 51 16.53 -0.43 2.56
CA ILE A 51 16.20 0.29 3.79
C ILE A 51 16.50 -0.52 5.06
N GLY A 52 17.21 -1.64 4.93
CA GLY A 52 17.61 -2.49 6.05
C GLY A 52 16.51 -3.43 6.56
N TRP A 53 15.44 -3.67 5.79
CA TRP A 53 14.32 -4.53 6.18
C TRP A 53 14.27 -5.87 5.44
N GLY A 54 15.24 -6.19 4.58
CA GLY A 54 15.21 -7.32 3.64
C GLY A 54 14.82 -8.66 4.25
N ASN A 55 15.41 -9.03 5.37
CA ASN A 55 15.16 -10.32 6.04
C ASN A 55 14.24 -10.19 7.27
N THR A 56 13.38 -9.18 7.30
CA THR A 56 12.49 -8.93 8.43
C THR A 56 11.03 -9.18 8.05
N ALA A 57 10.19 -9.55 9.03
CA ALA A 57 8.75 -9.71 8.83
C ALA A 57 8.10 -8.40 8.33
N LYS A 58 8.52 -7.23 8.84
CA LYS A 58 8.02 -5.93 8.37
C LYS A 58 8.39 -5.64 6.92
N GLY A 59 9.59 -6.04 6.47
CA GLY A 59 10.01 -5.91 5.09
C GLY A 59 9.17 -6.78 4.16
N LYS A 60 8.94 -8.04 4.54
CA LYS A 60 8.07 -8.96 3.81
C LYS A 60 6.66 -8.39 3.63
N LEU A 61 6.02 -7.97 4.72
CA LEU A 61 4.68 -7.39 4.69
C LEU A 61 4.61 -6.12 3.81
N THR A 62 5.66 -5.29 3.83
CA THR A 62 5.74 -4.08 3.00
C THR A 62 5.88 -4.43 1.52
N ALA A 63 6.77 -5.37 1.16
CA ALA A 63 6.96 -5.81 -0.22
C ALA A 63 5.68 -6.45 -0.79
N GLU A 64 5.02 -7.33 -0.01
CA GLU A 64 3.74 -7.94 -0.37
C GLU A 64 2.65 -6.89 -0.60
N ALA A 65 2.59 -5.85 0.23
CA ALA A 65 1.63 -4.75 0.06
C ALA A 65 1.87 -3.95 -1.22
N LEU A 66 3.12 -3.70 -1.59
CA LEU A 66 3.47 -3.03 -2.83
C LEU A 66 3.02 -3.83 -4.05
N VAL A 67 3.31 -5.14 -4.10
CA VAL A 67 2.88 -6.03 -5.18
C VAL A 67 1.36 -6.17 -5.23
N ARG A 68 0.71 -6.31 -4.08
CA ARG A 68 -0.77 -6.34 -3.97
C ARG A 68 -1.40 -5.11 -4.61
N ASN A 69 -0.88 -3.92 -4.32
CA ASN A 69 -1.43 -2.68 -4.87
C ASN A 69 -1.20 -2.54 -6.38
N LEU A 70 -0.09 -3.04 -6.93
CA LEU A 70 0.09 -3.17 -8.37
C LEU A 70 -0.98 -4.08 -8.98
N THR A 71 -1.20 -5.25 -8.39
CA THR A 71 -2.23 -6.20 -8.86
C THR A 71 -3.63 -5.57 -8.83
N ILE A 72 -3.96 -4.80 -7.79
CA ILE A 72 -5.24 -4.09 -7.72
C ILE A 72 -5.33 -3.02 -8.81
N ALA A 73 -4.30 -2.22 -9.02
CA ALA A 73 -4.28 -1.21 -10.08
C ALA A 73 -4.49 -1.84 -11.46
N GLU A 74 -3.85 -2.98 -11.74
CA GLU A 74 -4.06 -3.74 -12.98
C GLU A 74 -5.50 -4.23 -13.13
N ARG A 75 -6.08 -4.81 -12.08
CA ARG A 75 -7.49 -5.27 -12.08
C ARG A 75 -8.49 -4.14 -12.29
N LEU A 76 -8.18 -2.95 -11.78
CA LEU A 76 -9.00 -1.74 -11.98
C LEU A 76 -8.76 -1.08 -13.34
N GLY A 77 -7.84 -1.62 -14.17
CA GLY A 77 -7.44 -1.03 -15.45
C GLY A 77 -6.72 0.32 -15.29
N ALA A 78 -6.27 0.64 -14.09
CA ALA A 78 -5.69 1.94 -13.72
C ALA A 78 -4.17 2.01 -13.99
N VAL A 79 -3.71 1.41 -15.08
CA VAL A 79 -2.29 1.33 -15.48
C VAL A 79 -2.07 1.80 -16.92
N THR A 80 -2.96 2.63 -17.45
CA THR A 80 -2.76 3.27 -18.75
C THR A 80 -1.64 4.32 -18.68
N PRO A 81 -1.04 4.74 -19.81
CA PRO A 81 0.02 5.75 -19.79
C PRO A 81 -0.35 7.03 -19.01
N PRO A 82 -1.55 7.63 -19.15
CA PRO A 82 -1.96 8.76 -18.33
C PRO A 82 -2.03 8.44 -16.83
N ASP A 83 -2.51 7.24 -16.46
CA ASP A 83 -2.62 6.82 -15.06
C ASP A 83 -1.24 6.64 -14.42
N ILE A 84 -0.30 6.04 -15.15
CA ILE A 84 1.09 5.89 -14.70
C ILE A 84 1.74 7.26 -14.50
N GLU A 85 1.56 8.20 -15.41
CA GLU A 85 2.06 9.57 -15.26
C GLU A 85 1.43 10.30 -14.05
N ALA A 86 0.15 10.07 -13.78
CA ALA A 86 -0.50 10.58 -12.57
C ALA A 86 0.13 9.98 -11.31
N MET A 87 0.28 8.66 -11.26
CA MET A 87 0.89 7.97 -10.11
C MET A 87 2.35 8.37 -9.88
N LYS A 88 3.17 8.58 -10.91
CA LYS A 88 4.54 9.11 -10.79
C LYS A 88 4.58 10.46 -10.08
N ARG A 89 3.53 11.26 -10.21
CA ARG A 89 3.36 12.55 -9.51
C ARG A 89 2.68 12.42 -8.15
N GLY A 90 2.40 11.18 -7.71
CA GLY A 90 1.68 10.90 -6.46
C GLY A 90 0.19 11.22 -6.52
N ARG A 91 -0.40 11.25 -7.72
CA ARG A 91 -1.82 11.49 -7.95
C ARG A 91 -2.56 10.17 -8.16
N CYS A 92 -3.83 10.16 -7.79
CA CYS A 92 -4.70 9.00 -7.97
C CYS A 92 -5.02 8.78 -9.45
N PRO A 93 -4.91 7.54 -9.97
CA PRO A 93 -5.35 7.17 -11.30
C PRO A 93 -6.87 6.98 -11.37
N THR A 94 -7.39 6.70 -12.56
CA THR A 94 -8.83 6.47 -12.80
C THR A 94 -9.11 4.98 -12.92
N VAL A 95 -10.21 4.52 -12.31
CA VAL A 95 -10.77 3.18 -12.51
C VAL A 95 -11.32 3.05 -13.93
N ARG A 96 -10.87 2.05 -14.70
CA ARG A 96 -11.26 1.88 -16.11
C ARG A 96 -12.00 0.58 -16.39
N THR A 97 -12.07 -0.31 -15.41
CA THR A 97 -12.76 -1.61 -15.54
C THR A 97 -13.67 -1.87 -14.37
N GLY A 98 -14.72 -2.65 -14.62
CA GLY A 98 -15.68 -3.06 -13.59
C GLY A 98 -16.76 -2.02 -13.28
N PRO A 99 -17.55 -2.24 -12.22
CA PRO A 99 -18.75 -1.46 -11.90
C PRO A 99 -18.47 -0.02 -11.47
N TYR A 100 -17.22 0.29 -11.14
CA TYR A 100 -16.78 1.63 -10.70
C TYR A 100 -15.98 2.39 -11.77
N THR A 101 -16.12 2.01 -13.04
CA THR A 101 -15.46 2.70 -14.16
C THR A 101 -15.76 4.20 -14.14
N GLY A 102 -14.72 5.01 -14.28
CA GLY A 102 -14.77 6.48 -14.18
C GLY A 102 -14.54 7.04 -12.78
N ASP A 103 -14.53 6.19 -11.74
CA ASP A 103 -14.19 6.61 -10.38
C ASP A 103 -12.67 6.81 -10.21
N ILE A 104 -12.27 7.42 -9.11
CA ILE A 104 -10.86 7.60 -8.74
C ILE A 104 -10.39 6.38 -7.93
N VAL A 105 -9.18 5.89 -8.21
CA VAL A 105 -8.53 4.91 -7.34
C VAL A 105 -8.01 5.63 -6.11
N SER A 106 -8.68 5.43 -4.98
CA SER A 106 -8.25 5.95 -3.68
C SER A 106 -7.30 4.99 -2.95
N VAL A 107 -6.62 5.49 -1.95
CA VAL A 107 -5.83 4.68 -0.99
C VAL A 107 -6.60 4.61 0.32
N ASP A 108 -6.90 3.41 0.76
CA ASP A 108 -7.60 3.14 2.01
C ASP A 108 -6.68 2.47 3.04
N HIS A 109 -7.02 2.61 4.30
CA HIS A 109 -6.38 1.92 5.42
C HIS A 109 -7.12 0.60 5.69
N ILE A 110 -6.45 -0.55 5.55
CA ILE A 110 -7.05 -1.87 5.81
C ILE A 110 -7.53 -1.94 7.26
N ILE A 111 -6.67 -1.59 8.21
CA ILE A 111 -7.07 -1.32 9.60
C ILE A 111 -7.35 0.18 9.69
N PRO A 112 -8.58 0.59 10.03
CA PRO A 112 -8.98 1.97 9.98
C PRO A 112 -8.11 2.88 10.84
N ARG A 113 -7.75 4.06 10.31
CA ARG A 113 -6.98 5.08 11.02
C ARG A 113 -7.67 5.53 12.32
N ALA A 114 -9.00 5.56 12.33
CA ALA A 114 -9.77 5.90 13.53
C ALA A 114 -9.51 4.94 14.70
N VAL A 115 -9.21 3.67 14.42
CA VAL A 115 -8.88 2.65 15.42
C VAL A 115 -7.40 2.67 15.78
N VAL A 116 -6.52 2.80 14.77
CA VAL A 116 -5.06 2.73 14.94
C VAL A 116 -4.37 3.82 14.11
N PRO A 117 -4.33 5.07 14.61
CA PRO A 117 -3.66 6.17 13.91
C PRO A 117 -2.16 5.95 13.71
N GLU A 118 -1.52 5.11 14.50
CA GLU A 118 -0.11 4.75 14.36
C GLU A 118 0.22 4.06 13.02
N LEU A 119 -0.79 3.47 12.35
CA LEU A 119 -0.64 2.83 11.05
C LEU A 119 -0.94 3.76 9.86
N ASP A 120 -1.15 5.06 10.08
CA ASP A 120 -1.50 6.03 9.03
C ASP A 120 -0.51 6.03 7.86
N ASN A 121 0.78 5.97 8.15
CA ASN A 121 1.85 6.01 7.16
C ASN A 121 2.53 4.65 6.89
N VAL A 122 1.93 3.55 7.34
CA VAL A 122 2.47 2.19 7.17
C VAL A 122 1.98 1.62 5.84
N ILE A 123 2.86 1.49 4.86
CA ILE A 123 2.56 0.96 3.51
C ILE A 123 1.84 -0.39 3.56
N ALA A 124 2.24 -1.28 4.48
CA ALA A 124 1.63 -2.59 4.64
C ALA A 124 0.13 -2.53 4.97
N ASN A 125 -0.34 -1.42 5.58
CA ASN A 125 -1.75 -1.17 5.93
C ASN A 125 -2.54 -0.46 4.83
N LEU A 126 -1.93 -0.16 3.68
CA LEU A 126 -2.58 0.61 2.62
C LEU A 126 -3.02 -0.28 1.46
N GLU A 127 -4.21 0.01 0.93
CA GLU A 127 -4.79 -0.73 -0.18
C GLU A 127 -5.52 0.18 -1.17
N PHE A 128 -5.31 -0.05 -2.47
CA PHE A 128 -6.05 0.65 -3.51
C PHE A 128 -7.49 0.14 -3.59
N MET A 129 -8.42 1.06 -3.77
CA MET A 129 -9.81 0.75 -4.08
C MET A 129 -10.52 1.92 -4.76
N PRO A 130 -11.65 1.70 -5.45
CA PRO A 130 -12.48 2.79 -5.94
C PRO A 130 -12.91 3.73 -4.80
N LEU A 131 -12.92 5.04 -5.04
CA LEU A 131 -13.26 6.05 -4.03
C LEU A 131 -14.66 5.84 -3.44
N LYS A 132 -15.64 5.47 -4.27
CA LYS A 132 -17.00 5.16 -3.82
C LYS A 132 -17.05 4.00 -2.84
N VAL A 133 -16.24 2.96 -3.06
CA VAL A 133 -16.10 1.82 -2.13
C VAL A 133 -15.48 2.29 -0.82
N ASN A 134 -14.40 3.07 -0.90
CA ASN A 134 -13.73 3.63 0.28
C ASN A 134 -14.70 4.49 1.12
N GLN A 135 -15.46 5.37 0.48
CA GLN A 135 -16.44 6.22 1.16
C GLN A 135 -17.61 5.45 1.79
N SER A 136 -17.98 4.30 1.21
CA SER A 136 -19.02 3.43 1.77
C SER A 136 -18.52 2.47 2.85
N LYS A 137 -17.19 2.30 2.96
CA LYS A 137 -16.56 1.45 3.95
C LYS A 137 -16.68 2.10 5.34
N ASN A 138 -17.19 1.35 6.29
CA ASN A 138 -17.21 1.76 7.68
C ASN A 138 -15.90 1.40 8.38
N ASP A 139 -15.61 2.05 9.51
CA ASP A 139 -14.45 1.76 10.38
C ASP A 139 -14.61 0.44 11.16
N LYS A 140 -15.27 -0.55 10.55
CA LYS A 140 -15.52 -1.86 11.16
C LYS A 140 -14.25 -2.71 11.15
N ILE A 141 -14.02 -3.36 12.28
CA ILE A 141 -13.00 -4.39 12.43
C ILE A 141 -13.66 -5.75 12.21
N GLY A 142 -13.04 -6.57 11.39
CA GLY A 142 -13.40 -7.97 11.16
C GLY A 142 -12.18 -8.87 11.20
N ASP A 143 -12.34 -10.15 10.91
CA ASP A 143 -11.27 -11.16 11.00
C ASP A 143 -10.03 -10.81 10.18
N ARG A 144 -10.21 -10.19 9.01
CA ARG A 144 -9.11 -9.73 8.16
C ARG A 144 -8.24 -8.70 8.89
N GLN A 145 -8.86 -7.69 9.50
CA GLN A 145 -8.17 -6.64 10.23
C GLN A 145 -7.47 -7.17 11.47
N VAL A 146 -8.11 -8.08 12.21
CA VAL A 146 -7.51 -8.72 13.40
C VAL A 146 -6.29 -9.56 13.00
N SER A 147 -6.40 -10.38 11.95
CA SER A 147 -5.30 -11.20 11.44
C SER A 147 -4.12 -10.33 10.99
N LEU A 148 -4.41 -9.24 10.30
CA LEU A 148 -3.38 -8.29 9.85
C LEU A 148 -2.74 -7.56 11.04
N ALA A 149 -3.53 -7.13 12.02
CA ALA A 149 -3.02 -6.49 13.24
C ALA A 149 -2.08 -7.41 14.02
N LYS A 150 -2.41 -8.72 14.10
CA LYS A 150 -1.52 -9.72 14.68
C LYS A 150 -0.19 -9.80 13.92
N ALA A 151 -0.23 -9.90 12.59
CA ALA A 151 0.96 -9.92 11.76
C ALA A 151 1.80 -8.64 11.93
N PHE A 152 1.17 -7.47 12.04
CA PHE A 152 1.86 -6.20 12.27
C PHE A 152 2.51 -6.13 13.66
N ARG A 153 1.83 -6.63 14.70
CA ARG A 153 2.41 -6.72 16.04
C ARG A 153 3.64 -7.64 16.04
N ASP A 154 3.50 -8.83 15.47
CA ASP A 154 4.58 -9.83 15.41
C ASP A 154 5.77 -9.35 14.56
N ALA A 155 5.54 -8.46 13.60
CA ALA A 155 6.56 -7.80 12.78
C ALA A 155 7.16 -6.52 13.40
N GLY A 156 6.66 -6.08 14.55
CA GLY A 156 7.09 -4.83 15.19
C GLY A 156 6.61 -3.54 14.50
N LEU A 157 5.57 -3.65 13.66
CA LEU A 157 4.90 -2.49 13.03
C LEU A 157 3.79 -1.90 13.91
N LEU A 158 3.29 -2.67 14.87
CA LEU A 158 2.19 -2.30 15.76
C LEU A 158 2.55 -2.64 17.20
N GLY A 159 2.41 -1.68 18.09
CA GLY A 159 2.61 -1.91 19.52
C GLY A 159 1.45 -2.65 20.17
N GLU A 160 1.70 -3.28 21.32
CA GLU A 160 0.72 -4.10 22.04
C GLU A 160 -0.56 -3.31 22.42
N ALA A 161 -0.43 -2.05 22.84
CA ALA A 161 -1.56 -1.22 23.20
C ALA A 161 -2.48 -0.95 21.99
N ALA A 162 -1.91 -0.69 20.82
CA ALA A 162 -2.64 -0.49 19.58
C ALA A 162 -3.29 -1.79 19.09
N PHE A 163 -2.61 -2.92 19.21
CA PHE A 163 -3.17 -4.24 18.91
C PHE A 163 -4.41 -4.55 19.76
N ARG A 164 -4.38 -4.23 21.07
CA ARG A 164 -5.56 -4.39 21.94
C ARG A 164 -6.74 -3.56 21.48
N ARG A 165 -6.53 -2.32 20.99
CA ARG A 165 -7.63 -1.49 20.45
C ARG A 165 -8.33 -2.17 19.27
N VAL A 166 -7.58 -2.82 18.37
CA VAL A 166 -8.17 -3.58 17.25
C VAL A 166 -9.08 -4.70 17.75
N ASN A 167 -8.63 -5.46 18.75
CA ASN A 167 -9.43 -6.57 19.30
C ASN A 167 -10.70 -6.09 20.04
N VAL A 168 -10.63 -4.94 20.72
CA VAL A 168 -11.80 -4.35 21.41
C VAL A 168 -12.82 -3.80 20.41
N ALA A 169 -12.36 -3.31 19.25
CA ALA A 169 -13.22 -2.79 18.19
C ALA A 169 -13.91 -3.88 17.34
N LEU A 170 -13.60 -5.17 17.58
CA LEU A 170 -14.29 -6.27 16.92
C LEU A 170 -15.76 -6.33 17.42
N PRO A 171 -16.76 -6.34 16.53
CA PRO A 171 -18.15 -6.54 16.92
C PRO A 171 -18.30 -7.88 17.66
N LYS A 172 -19.00 -7.84 18.79
CA LYS A 172 -19.37 -9.06 19.54
C LYS A 172 -20.47 -9.83 18.82
#